data_b23d96e30711b9556136482069192d44
#
_entry.id   b23d96e30711b9556136482069192d44
#
_cell.length_a   1.000
_cell.length_b   1.000
_cell.length_c   1.000
_cell.angle_alpha   90.00
_cell.angle_beta   90.00
_cell.angle_gamma   90.00
#
_symmetry.space_group_name_H-M   'P 1'
#
loop_
_entity.id
_entity.type
_entity.pdbx_description
1 polymer ?
#
loop_
_entity_poly.entity_id
_entity_poly.type
_entity_poly.pdbx_seq_one_letter_code
_entity_poly.pdbx_strand_id
1 'polypeptide(L)'
;MLYIDLPDGSKVQTNSGTLLLYPEKFTGNTRTVFLLGEANFKVKPNPEKPFIVRSNTLSVTALGTEFNVAAYSDKNEIVATLLEGKVRVVCGIEGEKYILHPGQQVSYLKNTGASYLTDANVEDVTAWQRGMLVFRSVTVKDMMITLQRKYNITIQYNEARFNNDKYNFRFSEKATIQEVFAVMKEVIGGFEYTVENDVYTIQ
;
A
#
# COMPACT_ATOMS: atom_id res chain seq x y z
N MET A 1 -4.54 3.20 -11.16
CA MET A 1 -5.49 3.49 -10.07
C MET A 1 -6.91 3.34 -10.58
N LEU A 2 -7.80 2.71 -9.81
CA LEU A 2 -9.21 2.54 -10.15
C LEU A 2 -10.10 3.03 -9.02
N TYR A 3 -11.26 3.59 -9.35
CA TYR A 3 -12.33 3.91 -8.41
C TYR A 3 -13.43 2.86 -8.57
N ILE A 4 -13.86 2.26 -7.48
CA ILE A 4 -14.80 1.15 -7.45
C ILE A 4 -15.93 1.49 -6.47
N ASP A 5 -17.18 1.48 -6.96
CA ASP A 5 -18.35 1.53 -6.10
C ASP A 5 -18.78 0.09 -5.78
N LEU A 6 -18.76 -0.27 -4.50
CA LEU A 6 -19.15 -1.59 -4.03
C LEU A 6 -20.69 -1.72 -3.93
N PRO A 7 -21.23 -2.97 -3.94
CA PRO A 7 -22.69 -3.21 -3.92
C PRO A 7 -23.44 -2.63 -2.72
N ASP A 8 -22.74 -2.35 -1.62
CA ASP A 8 -23.31 -1.73 -0.41
C ASP A 8 -23.25 -0.18 -0.43
N GLY A 9 -22.67 0.40 -1.49
CA GLY A 9 -22.42 1.83 -1.63
C GLY A 9 -21.14 2.32 -0.94
N SER A 10 -20.28 1.43 -0.44
CA SER A 10 -18.92 1.77 -0.04
C SER A 10 -18.08 2.08 -1.27
N LYS A 11 -17.10 2.98 -1.12
CA LYS A 11 -16.20 3.39 -2.21
C LYS A 11 -14.79 2.90 -1.93
N VAL A 12 -14.13 2.41 -2.96
CA VAL A 12 -12.74 1.94 -2.89
C VAL A 12 -11.93 2.62 -3.98
N GLN A 13 -10.77 3.14 -3.60
CA GLN A 13 -9.76 3.56 -4.55
C GLN A 13 -8.58 2.59 -4.45
N THR A 14 -8.17 1.98 -5.57
CA THR A 14 -7.05 1.04 -5.60
C THR A 14 -5.80 1.68 -6.19
N ASN A 15 -4.64 1.37 -5.61
CA ASN A 15 -3.34 1.76 -6.16
C ASN A 15 -2.88 0.79 -7.27
N SER A 16 -1.79 1.12 -7.98
CA SER A 16 -1.21 0.30 -9.05
C SER A 16 -0.86 -1.11 -8.55
N GLY A 17 -1.08 -2.13 -9.39
CA GLY A 17 -0.78 -3.52 -9.06
C GLY A 17 -1.68 -4.14 -7.99
N THR A 18 -2.89 -3.59 -7.78
CA THR A 18 -3.83 -4.07 -6.77
C THR A 18 -4.89 -4.98 -7.37
N LEU A 19 -5.13 -6.11 -6.69
CA LEU A 19 -6.27 -7.00 -6.92
C LEU A 19 -7.25 -6.85 -5.74
N LEU A 20 -8.51 -6.54 -6.05
CA LEU A 20 -9.60 -6.52 -5.10
C LEU A 20 -10.67 -7.53 -5.52
N LEU A 21 -10.97 -8.49 -4.64
CA LEU A 21 -12.02 -9.48 -4.85
C LEU A 21 -13.20 -9.18 -3.92
N TYR A 22 -14.38 -9.06 -4.48
CA TYR A 22 -15.62 -8.82 -3.74
C TYR A 22 -16.80 -9.50 -4.43
N PRO A 23 -17.86 -9.90 -3.69
CA PRO A 23 -19.02 -10.52 -4.27
C PRO A 23 -19.92 -9.50 -4.98
N GLU A 24 -20.70 -9.95 -5.96
CA GLU A 24 -21.72 -9.13 -6.63
C GLU A 24 -22.76 -8.57 -5.63
N LYS A 25 -23.05 -9.32 -4.56
CA LYS A 25 -23.92 -8.92 -3.45
C LYS A 25 -23.39 -9.45 -2.13
N PHE A 26 -23.43 -8.65 -1.09
CA PHE A 26 -23.12 -9.10 0.27
C PHE A 26 -24.34 -9.77 0.89
N THR A 27 -24.47 -11.10 0.79
CA THR A 27 -25.64 -11.86 1.26
C THR A 27 -25.55 -12.31 2.72
N GLY A 28 -24.33 -12.50 3.27
CA GLY A 28 -24.13 -12.95 4.66
C GLY A 28 -24.24 -11.83 5.70
N ASN A 29 -23.85 -12.15 6.95
CA ASN A 29 -23.86 -11.22 8.07
C ASN A 29 -22.69 -10.22 8.07
N THR A 30 -21.81 -10.29 7.09
CA THR A 30 -20.66 -9.40 6.90
C THR A 30 -20.55 -8.94 5.46
N ARG A 31 -19.82 -7.85 5.24
CA ARG A 31 -19.42 -7.33 3.94
C ARG A 31 -17.92 -7.61 3.78
N THR A 32 -17.56 -8.78 3.30
CA THR A 32 -16.16 -9.20 3.22
C THR A 32 -15.62 -9.02 1.82
N VAL A 33 -14.42 -8.41 1.72
CA VAL A 33 -13.62 -8.27 0.51
C VAL A 33 -12.20 -8.78 0.76
N PHE A 34 -11.51 -9.18 -0.32
CA PHE A 34 -10.12 -9.64 -0.25
C PHE A 34 -9.24 -8.68 -1.02
N LEU A 35 -8.11 -8.28 -0.41
CA LEU A 35 -7.16 -7.33 -0.96
C LEU A 35 -5.78 -7.97 -1.10
N LEU A 36 -5.19 -7.82 -2.29
CA LEU A 36 -3.77 -7.99 -2.56
C LEU A 36 -3.28 -6.72 -3.24
N GLY A 37 -2.40 -5.97 -2.62
CA GLY A 37 -1.97 -4.65 -3.06
C GLY A 37 -2.35 -3.54 -2.08
N GLU A 38 -2.72 -2.37 -2.57
CA GLU A 38 -3.06 -1.22 -1.72
C GLU A 38 -4.37 -0.56 -2.15
N ALA A 39 -5.23 -0.31 -1.16
CA ALA A 39 -6.48 0.39 -1.39
C ALA A 39 -6.88 1.27 -0.21
N ASN A 40 -7.56 2.37 -0.53
CA ASN A 40 -8.29 3.19 0.42
C ASN A 40 -9.78 2.81 0.37
N PHE A 41 -10.35 2.58 1.54
CA PHE A 41 -11.74 2.18 1.72
C PHE A 41 -12.51 3.28 2.42
N LYS A 42 -13.54 3.83 1.77
CA LYS A 42 -14.54 4.70 2.40
C LYS A 42 -15.82 3.91 2.58
N VAL A 43 -15.96 3.32 3.77
CA VAL A 43 -17.00 2.34 4.08
C VAL A 43 -18.30 3.04 4.47
N LYS A 44 -19.40 2.69 3.80
CA LYS A 44 -20.74 3.15 4.15
C LYS A 44 -21.14 2.63 5.53
N PRO A 45 -21.60 3.52 6.46
CA PRO A 45 -22.00 3.11 7.80
C PRO A 45 -23.08 2.03 7.80
N ASN A 46 -22.82 0.92 8.50
CA ASN A 46 -23.78 -0.13 8.81
C ASN A 46 -23.29 -0.95 10.01
N PRO A 47 -23.69 -0.62 11.24
CA PRO A 47 -23.27 -1.32 12.47
C PRO A 47 -23.75 -2.78 12.54
N GLU A 48 -24.88 -3.10 11.92
CA GLU A 48 -25.48 -4.45 11.95
C GLU A 48 -24.74 -5.42 11.01
N LYS A 49 -24.04 -4.90 9.99
CA LYS A 49 -23.33 -5.71 9.00
C LYS A 49 -21.89 -5.21 8.80
N PRO A 50 -20.94 -5.67 9.63
CA PRO A 50 -19.55 -5.23 9.59
C PRO A 50 -18.91 -5.41 8.21
N PHE A 51 -18.08 -4.43 7.81
CA PHE A 51 -17.24 -4.51 6.62
C PHE A 51 -15.88 -5.07 6.99
N ILE A 52 -15.42 -6.09 6.27
CA ILE A 52 -14.16 -6.77 6.57
C ILE A 52 -13.27 -6.78 5.33
N VAL A 53 -12.10 -6.16 5.44
CA VAL A 53 -11.01 -6.33 4.46
C VAL A 53 -10.11 -7.45 4.97
N ARG A 54 -9.95 -8.50 4.17
CA ARG A 54 -9.00 -9.59 4.42
C ARG A 54 -7.82 -9.47 3.48
N SER A 55 -6.64 -9.55 4.04
CA SER A 55 -5.40 -9.56 3.29
C SER A 55 -4.45 -10.57 3.90
N ASN A 56 -4.33 -11.72 3.27
CA ASN A 56 -3.49 -12.83 3.72
C ASN A 56 -3.67 -13.11 5.23
N THR A 57 -2.77 -12.60 6.07
CA THR A 57 -2.74 -12.80 7.53
C THR A 57 -3.24 -11.60 8.34
N LEU A 58 -3.75 -10.55 7.69
CA LEU A 58 -4.30 -9.38 8.38
C LEU A 58 -5.76 -9.17 7.99
N SER A 59 -6.59 -8.83 8.96
CA SER A 59 -7.97 -8.42 8.70
C SER A 59 -8.31 -7.11 9.39
N VAL A 60 -9.02 -6.22 8.66
CA VAL A 60 -9.54 -4.95 9.17
C VAL A 60 -11.05 -5.01 9.19
N THR A 61 -11.66 -4.75 10.34
CA THR A 61 -13.12 -4.70 10.51
C THR A 61 -13.55 -3.25 10.74
N ALA A 62 -14.50 -2.78 9.94
CA ALA A 62 -15.04 -1.43 9.95
C ALA A 62 -16.56 -1.43 10.01
N LEU A 63 -17.15 -0.40 10.63
CA LEU A 63 -18.60 -0.21 10.71
C LEU A 63 -19.09 1.01 9.92
N GLY A 64 -18.18 1.88 9.50
CA GLY A 64 -18.43 3.12 8.77
C GLY A 64 -17.24 4.07 8.98
N THR A 65 -16.18 3.88 8.21
CA THR A 65 -14.85 4.47 8.46
C THR A 65 -14.14 4.71 7.16
N GLU A 66 -13.13 5.58 7.17
CA GLU A 66 -12.19 5.69 6.08
C GLU A 66 -10.79 5.21 6.52
N PHE A 67 -10.21 4.26 5.79
CA PHE A 67 -8.91 3.67 6.11
C PHE A 67 -8.18 3.16 4.86
N ASN A 68 -6.85 3.12 4.94
CA ASN A 68 -5.97 2.58 3.91
C ASN A 68 -5.39 1.23 4.35
N VAL A 69 -5.27 0.29 3.42
CA VAL A 69 -4.56 -0.97 3.64
C VAL A 69 -3.55 -1.17 2.52
N ALA A 70 -2.28 -1.34 2.88
CA ALA A 70 -1.19 -1.68 1.97
C ALA A 70 -0.70 -3.10 2.27
N ALA A 71 -0.97 -4.04 1.37
CA ALA A 71 -0.75 -5.47 1.54
C ALA A 71 -0.22 -6.14 0.26
N TYR A 72 0.85 -5.59 -0.28
CA TYR A 72 1.52 -6.15 -1.45
C TYR A 72 2.23 -7.48 -1.12
N SER A 73 2.18 -8.44 -2.06
CA SER A 73 2.81 -9.75 -1.88
C SER A 73 4.34 -9.68 -1.81
N ASP A 74 4.93 -8.77 -2.55
CA ASP A 74 6.37 -8.53 -2.66
C ASP A 74 6.95 -7.66 -1.52
N LYS A 75 6.11 -7.18 -0.59
CA LYS A 75 6.52 -6.50 0.64
C LYS A 75 6.41 -7.44 1.82
N ASN A 76 7.39 -7.39 2.73
CA ASN A 76 7.33 -8.14 3.99
C ASN A 76 6.32 -7.56 4.98
N GLU A 77 5.94 -6.32 4.81
CA GLU A 77 5.08 -5.57 5.71
C GLU A 77 3.67 -5.41 5.13
N ILE A 78 2.65 -5.58 5.99
CA ILE A 78 1.27 -5.18 5.73
C ILE A 78 0.95 -4.04 6.68
N VAL A 79 0.42 -2.94 6.15
CA VAL A 79 0.07 -1.75 6.94
C VAL A 79 -1.40 -1.44 6.80
N ALA A 80 -2.09 -1.24 7.94
CA ALA A 80 -3.45 -0.72 7.99
C ALA A 80 -3.44 0.63 8.72
N THR A 81 -3.89 1.68 8.07
CA THR A 81 -3.90 3.05 8.59
C THR A 81 -5.32 3.58 8.65
N LEU A 82 -5.72 4.12 9.81
CA LEU A 82 -7.05 4.73 9.97
C LEU A 82 -7.00 6.23 9.66
N LEU A 83 -7.91 6.68 8.80
CA LEU A 83 -8.09 8.09 8.43
C LEU A 83 -9.23 8.72 9.21
N GLU A 84 -10.40 8.05 9.27
CA GLU A 84 -11.59 8.55 9.94
C GLU A 84 -12.38 7.40 10.60
N GLY A 85 -12.93 7.66 11.79
CA GLY A 85 -13.79 6.72 12.53
C GLY A 85 -13.02 5.79 13.45
N LYS A 86 -13.31 4.48 13.42
CA LYS A 86 -12.68 3.45 14.26
C LYS A 86 -12.66 2.12 13.53
N VAL A 87 -11.50 1.43 13.52
CA VAL A 87 -11.38 0.07 12.98
C VAL A 87 -10.74 -0.87 13.99
N ARG A 88 -11.10 -2.15 13.86
CA ARG A 88 -10.39 -3.24 14.55
C ARG A 88 -9.50 -3.96 13.53
N VAL A 89 -8.22 -4.05 13.84
CA VAL A 89 -7.23 -4.81 13.07
C VAL A 89 -6.86 -6.07 13.83
N VAL A 90 -6.80 -7.21 13.13
CA VAL A 90 -6.32 -8.49 13.66
C VAL A 90 -5.13 -8.93 12.83
N CYS A 91 -3.99 -9.18 13.47
CA CYS A 91 -2.73 -9.58 12.87
C CYS A 91 -2.45 -11.06 13.13
N GLY A 92 -2.30 -11.88 12.06
CA GLY A 92 -2.16 -13.32 12.19
C GLY A 92 -3.51 -14.05 12.33
N ILE A 93 -3.47 -15.39 12.40
CA ILE A 93 -4.70 -16.23 12.43
C ILE A 93 -5.46 -16.06 13.74
N GLU A 94 -4.76 -16.05 14.87
CA GLU A 94 -5.30 -15.80 16.23
C GLU A 94 -4.46 -14.71 16.94
N GLY A 95 -3.91 -13.78 16.16
CA GLY A 95 -2.90 -12.87 16.63
C GLY A 95 -3.45 -11.64 17.35
N GLU A 96 -2.57 -10.68 17.52
CA GLU A 96 -2.84 -9.44 18.26
C GLU A 96 -3.98 -8.64 17.62
N LYS A 97 -4.76 -8.02 18.48
CA LYS A 97 -5.94 -7.21 18.10
C LYS A 97 -5.71 -5.78 18.52
N TYR A 98 -5.87 -4.89 17.56
CA TYR A 98 -5.74 -3.45 17.75
C TYR A 98 -7.04 -2.74 17.44
N ILE A 99 -7.35 -1.71 18.21
CA ILE A 99 -8.38 -0.71 17.88
C ILE A 99 -7.64 0.57 17.50
N LEU A 100 -7.79 1.00 16.25
CA LEU A 100 -7.15 2.21 15.78
C LEU A 100 -8.05 3.42 15.97
N HIS A 101 -7.40 4.54 16.27
CA HIS A 101 -7.93 5.89 16.23
C HIS A 101 -7.39 6.64 15.00
N PRO A 102 -8.06 7.70 14.51
CA PRO A 102 -7.59 8.46 13.36
C PRO A 102 -6.14 8.91 13.52
N GLY A 103 -5.35 8.74 12.46
CA GLY A 103 -3.91 9.02 12.47
C GLY A 103 -3.04 7.88 13.01
N GLN A 104 -3.62 6.76 13.42
CA GLN A 104 -2.85 5.57 13.83
C GLN A 104 -2.78 4.52 12.72
N GLN A 105 -1.73 3.73 12.78
CA GLN A 105 -1.53 2.57 11.90
C GLN A 105 -0.99 1.36 12.67
N VAL A 106 -1.29 0.18 12.15
CA VAL A 106 -0.66 -1.08 12.54
C VAL A 106 0.17 -1.58 11.37
N SER A 107 1.44 -1.89 11.66
CA SER A 107 2.35 -2.59 10.77
C SER A 107 2.48 -4.05 11.23
N TYR A 108 2.30 -4.99 10.30
CA TYR A 108 2.46 -6.43 10.54
C TYR A 108 3.56 -6.98 9.64
N LEU A 109 4.59 -7.59 10.24
CA LEU A 109 5.73 -8.20 9.55
C LEU A 109 5.46 -9.68 9.27
N LYS A 110 5.30 -10.05 8.00
CA LYS A 110 4.92 -11.41 7.57
C LYS A 110 5.95 -12.48 7.96
N ASN A 111 7.25 -12.13 7.95
CA ASN A 111 8.35 -13.06 8.21
C ASN A 111 8.51 -13.41 9.69
N THR A 112 8.14 -12.49 10.61
CA THR A 112 8.29 -12.69 12.07
C THR A 112 6.96 -12.85 12.78
N GLY A 113 5.85 -12.43 12.16
CA GLY A 113 4.54 -12.35 12.81
C GLY A 113 4.43 -11.20 13.81
N ALA A 114 5.45 -10.35 13.93
CA ALA A 114 5.42 -9.20 14.83
C ALA A 114 4.50 -8.10 14.29
N SER A 115 3.82 -7.41 15.19
CA SER A 115 2.98 -6.26 14.86
C SER A 115 3.24 -5.07 15.77
N TYR A 116 3.10 -3.86 15.22
CA TYR A 116 3.40 -2.62 15.91
C TYR A 116 2.32 -1.58 15.65
N LEU A 117 1.83 -0.96 16.71
CA LEU A 117 0.95 0.22 16.65
C LEU A 117 1.81 1.48 16.69
N THR A 118 1.63 2.37 15.73
CA THR A 118 2.35 3.65 15.62
C THR A 118 1.44 4.75 15.11
N ASP A 119 1.88 6.01 15.26
CA ASP A 119 1.25 7.13 14.57
C ASP A 119 1.64 7.13 13.10
N ALA A 120 0.71 7.54 12.24
CA ALA A 120 0.88 7.58 10.79
C ALA A 120 0.99 9.04 10.29
N ASN A 121 1.85 9.27 9.32
CA ASN A 121 1.75 10.47 8.49
C ASN A 121 0.66 10.24 7.43
N VAL A 122 -0.58 10.66 7.75
CA VAL A 122 -1.75 10.46 6.89
C VAL A 122 -1.57 11.11 5.52
N GLU A 123 -0.89 12.25 5.43
CA GLU A 123 -0.62 12.93 4.16
C GLU A 123 0.24 12.06 3.23
N ASP A 124 1.29 11.43 3.77
CA ASP A 124 2.15 10.54 2.98
C ASP A 124 1.43 9.23 2.61
N VAL A 125 0.67 8.64 3.56
CA VAL A 125 -0.12 7.42 3.32
C VAL A 125 -1.14 7.61 2.21
N THR A 126 -1.75 8.79 2.11
CA THR A 126 -2.78 9.09 1.10
C THR A 126 -2.23 9.78 -0.17
N ALA A 127 -0.94 10.10 -0.21
CA ALA A 127 -0.33 10.82 -1.34
C ALA A 127 -0.53 10.11 -2.69
N TRP A 128 -0.49 8.78 -2.71
CA TRP A 128 -0.70 7.98 -3.91
C TRP A 128 -2.09 8.18 -4.54
N GLN A 129 -3.12 8.52 -3.75
CA GLN A 129 -4.48 8.80 -4.24
C GLN A 129 -4.50 10.02 -5.16
N ARG A 130 -3.54 10.93 -5.01
CA ARG A 130 -3.31 12.09 -5.86
C ARG A 130 -2.21 11.85 -6.91
N GLY A 131 -1.82 10.58 -7.13
CA GLY A 131 -0.79 10.19 -8.08
C GLY A 131 0.65 10.47 -7.62
N MET A 132 0.86 11.07 -6.45
CA MET A 132 2.19 11.37 -5.92
C MET A 132 2.94 10.08 -5.55
N LEU A 133 4.26 10.14 -5.59
CA LEU A 133 5.14 9.07 -5.17
C LEU A 133 5.94 9.53 -3.96
N VAL A 134 5.72 8.88 -2.83
CA VAL A 134 6.39 9.20 -1.57
C VAL A 134 7.15 7.98 -1.07
N PHE A 135 8.43 8.16 -0.83
CA PHE A 135 9.32 7.19 -0.20
C PHE A 135 9.76 7.73 1.16
N ARG A 136 9.59 6.94 2.21
CA ARG A 136 10.01 7.26 3.57
C ARG A 136 10.84 6.12 4.12
N SER A 137 12.13 6.38 4.34
CA SER A 137 13.06 5.40 4.93
C SER A 137 13.03 4.05 4.19
N VAL A 138 13.07 4.06 2.85
CA VAL A 138 13.00 2.88 1.99
C VAL A 138 14.33 2.56 1.33
N THR A 139 14.59 1.29 1.08
CA THR A 139 15.77 0.83 0.34
C THR A 139 15.62 1.06 -1.17
N VAL A 140 16.73 1.03 -1.92
CA VAL A 140 16.71 1.08 -3.39
C VAL A 140 15.85 -0.05 -3.95
N LYS A 141 15.97 -1.26 -3.42
CA LYS A 141 15.14 -2.42 -3.80
C LYS A 141 13.64 -2.12 -3.71
N ASP A 142 13.20 -1.56 -2.58
CA ASP A 142 11.80 -1.21 -2.37
C ASP A 142 11.33 -0.11 -3.32
N MET A 143 12.21 0.85 -3.63
CA MET A 143 11.92 1.88 -4.63
C MET A 143 11.72 1.27 -6.02
N MET A 144 12.65 0.39 -6.48
CA MET A 144 12.55 -0.25 -7.79
C MET A 144 11.25 -1.03 -7.95
N ILE A 145 10.87 -1.82 -6.95
CA ILE A 145 9.60 -2.56 -6.93
C ILE A 145 8.40 -1.61 -7.07
N THR A 146 8.41 -0.49 -6.35
CA THR A 146 7.34 0.49 -6.38
C THR A 146 7.27 1.22 -7.74
N LEU A 147 8.42 1.56 -8.33
CA LEU A 147 8.52 2.21 -9.63
C LEU A 147 8.00 1.30 -10.74
N GLN A 148 8.38 0.01 -10.74
CA GLN A 148 7.87 -0.98 -11.70
C GLN A 148 6.33 -1.01 -11.70
N ARG A 149 5.70 -1.05 -10.51
CA ARG A 149 4.24 -1.03 -10.40
C ARG A 149 3.62 0.29 -10.86
N LYS A 150 4.19 1.43 -10.45
CA LYS A 150 3.63 2.75 -10.76
C LYS A 150 3.67 3.05 -12.25
N TYR A 151 4.80 2.76 -12.91
CA TYR A 151 5.03 3.10 -14.32
C TYR A 151 4.74 1.94 -15.27
N ASN A 152 4.40 0.76 -14.74
CA ASN A 152 4.16 -0.47 -15.51
C ASN A 152 5.35 -0.82 -16.43
N ILE A 153 6.55 -0.81 -15.88
CA ILE A 153 7.83 -1.10 -16.55
C ILE A 153 8.55 -2.26 -15.89
N THR A 154 9.55 -2.81 -16.57
CA THR A 154 10.48 -3.75 -15.98
C THR A 154 11.80 -3.05 -15.67
N ILE A 155 12.33 -3.23 -14.45
CA ILE A 155 13.63 -2.72 -14.03
C ILE A 155 14.52 -3.90 -13.70
N GLN A 156 15.63 -4.05 -14.45
CA GLN A 156 16.66 -5.05 -14.20
C GLN A 156 17.86 -4.38 -13.56
N TYR A 157 18.33 -4.90 -12.44
CA TYR A 157 19.49 -4.37 -11.72
C TYR A 157 20.14 -5.44 -10.86
N ASN A 158 21.43 -5.26 -10.58
CA ASN A 158 22.13 -6.11 -9.62
C ASN A 158 21.91 -5.57 -8.20
N GLU A 159 21.08 -6.25 -7.41
CA GLU A 159 20.74 -5.86 -6.04
C GLU A 159 21.99 -5.71 -5.15
N ALA A 160 23.04 -6.51 -5.38
CA ALA A 160 24.27 -6.47 -4.59
C ALA A 160 25.09 -5.17 -4.76
N ARG A 161 24.78 -4.36 -5.76
CA ARG A 161 25.43 -3.05 -5.96
C ARG A 161 24.89 -1.97 -5.01
N PHE A 162 23.71 -2.18 -4.46
CA PHE A 162 23.07 -1.24 -3.56
C PHE A 162 23.14 -1.76 -2.14
N ASN A 163 23.63 -0.91 -1.24
CA ASN A 163 23.61 -1.19 0.18
C ASN A 163 22.15 -1.12 0.71
N ASN A 164 21.97 -1.43 1.98
CA ASN A 164 20.68 -1.33 2.66
C ASN A 164 20.40 0.10 3.20
N ASP A 165 21.04 1.12 2.64
CA ASP A 165 20.76 2.49 3.00
C ASP A 165 19.32 2.86 2.68
N LYS A 166 18.78 3.72 3.52
CA LYS A 166 17.38 4.14 3.40
C LYS A 166 17.31 5.59 2.97
N TYR A 167 16.41 5.84 2.04
CA TYR A 167 16.26 7.13 1.39
C TYR A 167 14.84 7.68 1.58
N ASN A 168 14.72 9.00 1.47
CA ASN A 168 13.45 9.71 1.45
C ASN A 168 13.34 10.50 0.15
N PHE A 169 12.26 10.28 -0.59
CA PHE A 169 11.95 11.03 -1.81
C PHE A 169 10.47 11.39 -1.86
N ARG A 170 10.16 12.50 -2.51
CA ARG A 170 8.79 12.90 -2.81
C ARG A 170 8.75 13.45 -4.24
N PHE A 171 7.94 12.81 -5.09
CA PHE A 171 7.75 13.20 -6.47
C PHE A 171 6.30 13.59 -6.71
N SER A 172 6.09 14.56 -7.60
CA SER A 172 4.77 14.99 -8.01
C SER A 172 4.04 13.90 -8.80
N GLU A 173 2.73 14.05 -8.95
CA GLU A 173 1.91 13.14 -9.78
C GLU A 173 2.38 13.06 -11.24
N LYS A 174 2.96 14.14 -11.75
CA LYS A 174 3.40 14.28 -13.14
C LYS A 174 4.83 13.82 -13.39
N ALA A 175 5.57 13.45 -12.33
CA ALA A 175 6.96 13.02 -12.49
C ALA A 175 7.05 11.80 -13.41
N THR A 176 7.87 11.92 -14.45
CA THR A 176 8.20 10.81 -15.35
C THR A 176 9.22 9.87 -14.70
N ILE A 177 9.33 8.64 -15.20
CA ILE A 177 10.34 7.70 -14.69
C ILE A 177 11.76 8.22 -14.92
N GLN A 178 12.00 8.94 -16.02
CA GLN A 178 13.29 9.55 -16.33
C GLN A 178 13.67 10.62 -15.30
N GLU A 179 12.71 11.49 -14.93
CA GLU A 179 12.92 12.51 -13.88
C GLU A 179 13.19 11.85 -12.51
N VAL A 180 12.46 10.78 -12.19
CA VAL A 180 12.67 10.03 -10.95
C VAL A 180 14.08 9.43 -10.93
N PHE A 181 14.51 8.77 -12.02
CA PHE A 181 15.85 8.19 -12.10
C PHE A 181 16.97 9.24 -12.10
N ALA A 182 16.75 10.41 -12.73
CA ALA A 182 17.71 11.49 -12.68
C ALA A 182 17.97 11.95 -11.22
N VAL A 183 16.92 12.17 -10.44
CA VAL A 183 17.03 12.53 -9.02
C VAL A 183 17.66 11.40 -8.19
N MET A 184 17.25 10.15 -8.42
CA MET A 184 17.82 9.00 -7.71
C MET A 184 19.32 8.86 -8.00
N LYS A 185 19.74 9.04 -9.24
CA LYS A 185 21.15 9.00 -9.66
C LYS A 185 21.99 10.04 -8.90
N GLU A 186 21.50 11.27 -8.80
CA GLU A 186 22.21 12.36 -8.08
C GLU A 186 22.35 12.07 -6.56
N VAL A 187 21.32 11.47 -5.95
CA VAL A 187 21.26 11.28 -4.49
C VAL A 187 21.92 9.98 -4.04
N ILE A 188 21.65 8.87 -4.78
CA ILE A 188 22.18 7.55 -4.42
C ILE A 188 23.58 7.37 -4.96
N GLY A 189 23.89 8.05 -6.07
CA GLY A 189 25.15 7.97 -6.79
C GLY A 189 25.25 6.74 -7.71
N GLY A 190 26.00 6.94 -8.77
CA GLY A 190 26.67 5.86 -9.51
C GLY A 190 25.82 4.83 -10.24
N PHE A 191 24.59 5.13 -10.67
CA PHE A 191 23.97 4.21 -11.63
C PHE A 191 23.64 4.89 -12.96
N GLU A 192 24.01 4.23 -14.02
CA GLU A 192 23.56 4.52 -15.38
C GLU A 192 22.46 3.53 -15.75
N TYR A 193 21.61 3.88 -16.68
CA TYR A 193 20.61 2.96 -17.19
C TYR A 193 20.45 3.03 -18.70
N THR A 194 20.09 1.92 -19.30
CA THR A 194 19.66 1.81 -20.70
C THR A 194 18.20 1.38 -20.76
N VAL A 195 17.52 1.72 -21.84
CA VAL A 195 16.10 1.40 -22.03
C VAL A 195 15.91 0.70 -23.36
N GLU A 196 15.35 -0.51 -23.31
CA GLU A 196 14.95 -1.26 -24.51
C GLU A 196 13.60 -1.93 -24.25
N ASN A 197 12.59 -1.66 -25.08
CA ASN A 197 11.25 -2.26 -25.02
C ASN A 197 10.61 -2.18 -23.59
N ASP A 198 10.60 -1.00 -22.96
CA ASP A 198 10.13 -0.76 -21.60
C ASP A 198 10.88 -1.52 -20.49
N VAL A 199 12.03 -2.12 -20.82
CA VAL A 199 12.96 -2.69 -19.86
C VAL A 199 14.08 -1.69 -19.58
N TYR A 200 14.20 -1.30 -18.32
CA TYR A 200 15.22 -0.39 -17.80
C TYR A 200 16.32 -1.24 -17.14
N THR A 201 17.50 -1.29 -17.75
CA THR A 201 18.64 -2.01 -17.20
C THR A 201 19.59 -1.04 -16.52
N ILE A 202 19.74 -1.18 -15.20
CA ILE A 202 20.63 -0.35 -14.37
C ILE A 202 22.01 -1.02 -14.30
N GLN A 203 23.04 -0.26 -14.71
CA GLN A 203 24.43 -0.69 -14.80
C GLN A 203 25.29 -0.11 -13.68
#